data_fa5189669b2febfa684f98eaec599682
#
_entry.id   fa5189669b2febfa684f98eaec599682
#
_cell.length_a   1.000
_cell.length_b   1.000
_cell.length_c   1.000
_cell.angle_alpha   90.00
_cell.angle_beta   90.00
_cell.angle_gamma   90.00
#
_symmetry.space_group_name_H-M   'P 1'
#
loop_
_entity.id
_entity.type
_entity.pdbx_description
1 polymer ?
#
loop_
_entity_poly.entity_id
_entity_poly.type
_entity_poly.pdbx_seq_one_letter_code
_entity_poly.pdbx_strand_id
1 'polypeptide(L)' 'MHWIYWAKLYDSKFQAGCLAKRMEEDWWIYGYECPQEVEVYKSKKGRFGVRYSTL' A
#
# COMPACT_ATOMS: atom_id res chain seq x y z
N MET A 1 16.78 -0.52 -0.03
CA MET A 1 15.33 -0.70 -0.20
C MET A 1 14.63 -0.43 1.11
N HIS A 2 13.66 0.47 1.10
CA HIS A 2 12.87 0.79 2.29
C HIS A 2 11.42 0.40 2.08
N TRP A 3 10.83 -0.20 3.09
CA TRP A 3 9.41 -0.46 3.11
C TRP A 3 8.70 0.62 3.91
N ILE A 4 7.71 1.23 3.30
CA ILE A 4 6.88 2.26 3.93
C ILE A 4 5.49 1.67 4.10
N TYR A 5 5.00 1.67 5.34
CA TYR A 5 3.71 1.11 5.66
C TYR A 5 2.67 2.22 5.65
N TRP A 6 1.62 2.02 4.84
CA TRP A 6 0.51 2.96 4.83
C TRP A 6 -0.18 2.96 6.19
N ALA A 7 -0.49 4.16 6.69
CA ALA A 7 -0.96 4.31 8.06
C ALA A 7 -2.35 3.74 8.31
N LYS A 8 -3.16 3.59 7.27
CA LYS A 8 -4.53 3.13 7.41
C LYS A 8 -4.64 1.65 7.15
N LEU A 9 -5.44 0.95 7.97
CA LEU A 9 -5.77 -0.45 7.77
C LEU A 9 -7.23 -0.55 7.31
N TYR A 10 -7.49 -1.59 6.53
CA TYR A 10 -8.81 -1.82 5.93
C TYR A 10 -9.39 -3.12 6.43
N ASP A 11 -10.71 -3.21 6.44
CA ASP A 11 -11.39 -4.41 6.92
C ASP A 11 -11.43 -5.52 5.89
N SER A 12 -11.22 -5.21 4.61
CA SER A 12 -11.23 -6.21 3.56
C SER A 12 -9.99 -6.11 2.68
N LYS A 13 -9.58 -7.25 2.14
CA LYS A 13 -8.48 -7.31 1.19
C LYS A 13 -8.80 -6.52 -0.07
N PHE A 14 -10.05 -6.49 -0.47
CA PHE A 14 -10.48 -5.76 -1.65
C PHE A 14 -10.19 -4.26 -1.52
N GLN A 15 -10.51 -3.68 -0.36
CA GLN A 15 -10.25 -2.26 -0.12
C GLN A 15 -8.76 -1.95 -0.14
N ALA A 16 -7.97 -2.78 0.52
CA ALA A 16 -6.52 -2.60 0.52
C ALA A 16 -5.94 -2.76 -0.88
N GLY A 17 -6.45 -3.72 -1.65
CA GLY A 17 -6.02 -3.94 -3.01
C GLY A 17 -6.31 -2.76 -3.93
N CYS A 18 -7.45 -2.10 -3.74
CA CYS A 18 -7.78 -0.89 -4.52
C CYS A 18 -6.77 0.22 -4.25
N LEU A 19 -6.39 0.42 -2.99
CA LEU A 19 -5.39 1.43 -2.67
C LEU A 19 -4.02 1.05 -3.24
N ALA A 20 -3.64 -0.21 -3.12
CA ALA A 20 -2.37 -0.69 -3.66
C ALA A 20 -2.28 -0.43 -5.17
N LYS A 21 -3.36 -0.69 -5.89
CA LYS A 21 -3.40 -0.44 -7.32
C LYS A 21 -3.26 1.04 -7.64
N ARG A 22 -3.90 1.90 -6.87
CA ARG A 22 -3.76 3.34 -7.05
C ARG A 22 -2.33 3.82 -6.80
N MET A 23 -1.67 3.26 -5.79
CA MET A 23 -0.28 3.59 -5.53
C MET A 23 0.63 3.20 -6.68
N GLU A 24 0.37 2.07 -7.33
CA GLU A 24 1.15 1.62 -8.47
C GLU A 24 0.95 2.48 -9.72
N GLU A 25 -0.29 2.90 -9.97
CA GLU A 25 -0.65 3.58 -11.22
C GLU A 25 -0.66 5.11 -11.10
N ASP A 26 -1.10 5.64 -9.95
CA ASP A 26 -1.35 7.06 -9.77
C ASP A 26 -0.52 7.70 -8.66
N TRP A 27 0.61 7.09 -8.32
CA TRP A 27 1.46 7.56 -7.23
C TRP A 27 1.85 9.05 -7.39
N TRP A 28 2.05 9.50 -8.61
CA TRP A 28 2.46 10.87 -8.89
C TRP A 28 1.34 11.89 -8.64
N ILE A 29 0.07 11.47 -8.76
CA ILE A 29 -1.08 12.35 -8.47
C ILE A 29 -1.17 12.64 -6.99
N TYR A 30 -0.88 11.64 -6.15
CA TYR A 30 -1.01 11.76 -4.71
C TYR A 30 0.25 12.23 -4.01
N GLY A 31 1.30 12.51 -4.77
CA GLY A 31 2.55 12.99 -4.19
C GLY A 31 3.43 11.92 -3.58
N TYR A 32 3.17 10.66 -3.87
CA TYR A 32 4.04 9.57 -3.43
C TYR A 32 5.31 9.52 -4.26
N GLU A 33 6.37 8.99 -3.67
CA GLU A 33 7.55 8.64 -4.45
C GLU A 33 7.22 7.42 -5.32
N CYS A 34 7.90 7.30 -6.46
CA CYS A 34 7.68 6.17 -7.36
C CYS A 34 7.97 4.86 -6.63
N PRO A 35 6.96 4.03 -6.37
CA PRO A 35 7.18 2.78 -5.66
C PRO A 35 7.80 1.74 -6.59
N GLN A 36 8.73 0.95 -6.06
CA GLN A 36 9.27 -0.19 -6.79
C GLN A 36 8.35 -1.39 -6.68
N GLU A 37 7.82 -1.61 -5.48
CA GLU A 37 6.87 -2.69 -5.23
C GLU A 37 5.79 -2.20 -4.30
N VAL A 38 4.59 -2.70 -4.51
CA VAL A 38 3.45 -2.42 -3.64
C VAL A 38 2.85 -3.76 -3.24
N GLU A 39 2.62 -3.95 -1.94
CA GLU A 39 2.07 -5.19 -1.42
C GLU A 39 0.92 -4.93 -0.47
N VAL A 40 -0.05 -5.84 -0.49
CA VAL A 40 -1.10 -5.91 0.51
C VAL A 40 -0.69 -6.96 1.53
N TYR A 41 -0.77 -6.62 2.81
CA TYR A 41 -0.45 -7.56 3.88
C TYR A 41 -1.60 -7.65 4.87
N LYS A 42 -1.60 -8.75 5.63
CA LYS A 42 -2.59 -8.96 6.69
C LYS A 42 -1.96 -8.65 8.03
N SER A 43 -2.59 -7.78 8.81
CA SER A 43 -2.09 -7.45 10.14
C SER A 43 -2.39 -8.57 11.14
N LYS A 44 -1.75 -8.51 12.31
CA LYS A 44 -1.97 -9.50 13.37
C LYS A 44 -3.40 -9.56 13.83
N LYS A 45 -4.15 -8.46 13.70
CA LYS A 45 -5.54 -8.40 14.12
C LYS A 45 -6.54 -8.77 13.02
N GLY A 46 -6.05 -9.27 11.89
CA GLY A 46 -6.90 -9.69 10.80
C GLY A 46 -7.34 -8.58 9.86
N ARG A 47 -6.77 -7.40 9.98
CA ARG A 47 -7.03 -6.30 9.05
C ARG A 47 -6.00 -6.31 7.92
N PHE A 48 -6.29 -5.58 6.87
CA PHE A 48 -5.43 -5.53 5.69
C PHE A 48 -4.82 -4.15 5.55
N GLY A 49 -3.54 -4.13 5.27
CA GLY A 49 -2.82 -2.89 5.05
C GLY A 49 -2.06 -2.92 3.74
N VAL A 50 -1.47 -1.79 3.40
CA VAL A 50 -0.67 -1.64 2.19
C VAL A 50 0.71 -1.15 2.59
N ARG A 51 1.72 -1.72 1.97
CA ARG A 51 3.09 -1.24 2.10
C ARG A 51 3.71 -1.14 0.72
N TYR A 52 4.65 -0.24 0.59
CA TYR A 52 5.37 -0.10 -0.68
C TYR A 52 6.84 0.13 -0.41
N SER A 53 7.66 -0.26 -1.36
CA SER A 53 9.10 -0.07 -1.27
C SER A 53 9.55 1.06 -2.19
N THR A 54 10.57 1.78 -1.74
CA THR A 54 11.24 2.79 -2.55
C THR A 54 12.72 2.48 -2.60
N LEU A 55 13.40 3.10 -3.54
CA LEU A 55 14.85 2.99 -3.62
C LEU A 55 15.55 3.67 -2.46
#